data_d0633193e181c8a91c6d8de38cec6c21
#
_entry.id   d0633193e181c8a91c6d8de38cec6c21
#
_cell.length_a   1.000
_cell.length_b   1.000
_cell.length_c   1.000
_cell.angle_alpha   90.00
_cell.angle_beta   90.00
_cell.angle_gamma   90.00
#
_symmetry.space_group_name_H-M   'P 1'
#
loop_
_entity.id
_entity.type
_entity.pdbx_description
1 polymer ?
#
loop_
_entity_poly.entity_id
_entity_poly.type
_entity_poly.pdbx_seq_one_letter_code
_entity_poly.pdbx_strand_id
1 'polypeptide(L)'
;MKLYKLLYSFLLMSSFLPLSAMAGSTVWTVGGEQGWREISATNDDGYTINFSCDAGAREGSEDHIAGRNLYVSGGKENADFSTRDTISRKADVITLIVGPDSFNIGTQNTAPNRREWYSFWKAVSSTNEKNIDVYIGSSRITSFTLDGISSIYTEAKNDGCLKQDDGE
;
A
#
# COMPACT_ATOMS: atom_id res chain seq x y z
N MET A 1 31.58 -30.63 64.99
CA MET A 1 31.89 -29.72 63.87
C MET A 1 31.01 -30.09 62.67
N LYS A 2 29.99 -29.30 62.35
CA LYS A 2 29.10 -29.51 61.20
C LYS A 2 29.33 -28.36 60.23
N LEU A 3 29.89 -28.66 59.04
CA LEU A 3 30.12 -27.73 57.92
C LEU A 3 28.76 -27.52 57.24
N TYR A 4 28.26 -26.31 57.22
CA TYR A 4 27.12 -25.91 56.37
C TYR A 4 27.67 -25.47 55.02
N LYS A 5 27.33 -26.27 53.97
CA LYS A 5 27.52 -25.87 52.59
C LYS A 5 26.40 -24.92 52.16
N LEU A 6 26.71 -23.66 51.97
CA LEU A 6 25.84 -22.66 51.34
C LEU A 6 25.88 -22.87 49.86
N LEU A 7 24.78 -23.39 49.30
CA LEU A 7 24.51 -23.40 47.85
C LEU A 7 23.99 -22.04 47.43
N TYR A 8 24.80 -21.25 46.76
CA TYR A 8 24.33 -20.06 46.07
C TYR A 8 23.68 -20.49 44.74
N SER A 9 22.34 -20.47 44.72
CA SER A 9 21.57 -20.55 43.45
C SER A 9 21.58 -19.19 42.80
N PHE A 10 22.43 -19.06 41.75
CA PHE A 10 22.38 -17.90 40.83
C PHE A 10 21.17 -18.08 39.92
N LEU A 11 20.09 -17.34 40.22
CA LEU A 11 18.95 -17.19 39.33
C LEU A 11 19.38 -16.25 38.20
N LEU A 12 19.71 -16.79 37.04
CA LEU A 12 19.87 -16.06 35.78
C LEU A 12 18.48 -15.60 35.31
N MET A 13 18.08 -14.40 35.71
CA MET A 13 16.96 -13.69 35.10
C MET A 13 17.37 -13.29 33.68
N SER A 14 17.05 -14.11 32.70
CA SER A 14 17.09 -13.75 31.28
C SER A 14 16.06 -12.67 31.04
N SER A 15 16.50 -11.41 30.99
CA SER A 15 15.69 -10.28 30.54
C SER A 15 15.45 -10.46 29.04
N PHE A 16 14.31 -11.03 28.66
CA PHE A 16 13.80 -10.91 27.31
C PHE A 16 13.40 -9.45 27.09
N LEU A 17 14.34 -8.69 26.54
CA LEU A 17 14.00 -7.40 25.94
C LEU A 17 13.12 -7.69 24.72
N PRO A 18 11.90 -7.16 24.64
CA PRO A 18 11.15 -7.25 23.40
C PRO A 18 11.98 -6.52 22.34
N LEU A 19 12.41 -7.24 21.28
CA LEU A 19 12.84 -6.60 20.05
C LEU A 19 11.61 -5.83 19.56
N SER A 20 11.60 -4.53 19.79
CA SER A 20 10.70 -3.63 19.08
C SER A 20 11.07 -3.78 17.61
N ALA A 21 10.24 -4.48 16.83
CA ALA A 21 10.34 -4.45 15.40
C ALA A 21 10.28 -2.97 15.01
N MET A 22 11.39 -2.40 14.57
CA MET A 22 11.41 -1.08 13.96
C MET A 22 10.48 -1.21 12.75
N ALA A 23 9.31 -0.59 12.84
CA ALA A 23 8.46 -0.41 11.67
C ALA A 23 9.28 0.42 10.70
N GLY A 24 9.66 -0.19 9.60
CA GLY A 24 10.42 0.47 8.56
C GLY A 24 9.72 1.72 8.10
N SER A 25 10.47 2.77 7.81
CA SER A 25 9.92 4.05 7.39
C SER A 25 9.57 3.99 5.90
N THR A 26 8.29 3.84 5.59
CA THR A 26 7.80 4.07 4.24
C THR A 26 7.73 5.59 3.99
N VAL A 27 8.34 6.05 2.91
CA VAL A 27 8.23 7.46 2.49
C VAL A 27 7.31 7.53 1.28
N TRP A 28 6.15 8.14 1.46
CA TRP A 28 5.22 8.42 0.38
C TRP A 28 5.64 9.65 -0.39
N THR A 29 5.58 9.57 -1.71
CA THR A 29 5.93 10.66 -2.62
C THR A 29 4.83 10.87 -3.64
N VAL A 30 4.64 12.13 -4.04
CA VAL A 30 3.83 12.50 -5.21
C VAL A 30 4.78 12.93 -6.30
N GLY A 31 4.58 12.40 -7.47
CA GLY A 31 5.34 12.74 -8.67
C GLY A 31 4.45 12.71 -9.90
N GLY A 32 5.08 12.70 -11.04
CA GLY A 32 4.43 12.54 -12.34
C GLY A 32 4.98 13.50 -13.36
N GLU A 33 4.90 13.09 -14.60
CA GLU A 33 5.31 13.86 -15.77
C GLU A 33 4.40 13.57 -16.93
N GLN A 34 4.39 14.43 -17.94
CA GLN A 34 3.66 14.23 -19.20
C GLN A 34 2.15 13.90 -19.03
N GLY A 35 1.50 14.49 -18.01
CA GLY A 35 0.09 14.28 -17.75
C GLY A 35 -0.22 13.11 -16.81
N TRP A 36 0.80 12.34 -16.40
CA TRP A 36 0.64 11.30 -15.39
C TRP A 36 0.87 11.84 -13.99
N ARG A 37 0.04 11.40 -13.05
CA ARG A 37 0.25 11.60 -11.62
C ARG A 37 0.58 10.25 -10.99
N GLU A 38 1.60 10.22 -10.15
CA GLU A 38 2.04 9.03 -9.45
C GLU A 38 2.11 9.29 -7.94
N ILE A 39 1.59 8.36 -7.18
CA ILE A 39 1.73 8.31 -5.73
C ILE A 39 2.43 7.02 -5.41
N SER A 40 3.63 7.09 -4.88
CA SER A 40 4.45 5.92 -4.66
C SER A 40 5.11 5.90 -3.30
N ALA A 41 5.45 4.70 -2.85
CA ALA A 41 6.23 4.48 -1.65
C ALA A 41 7.07 3.23 -1.78
N THR A 42 8.25 3.24 -1.15
CA THR A 42 9.12 2.07 -1.02
C THR A 42 9.29 1.74 0.45
N ASN A 43 9.13 0.48 0.81
CA ASN A 43 9.33 0.01 2.16
C ASN A 43 10.74 -0.59 2.37
N ASP A 44 11.08 -0.92 3.61
CA ASP A 44 12.41 -1.44 3.97
C ASP A 44 12.71 -2.83 3.39
N ASP A 45 11.68 -3.59 3.01
CA ASP A 45 11.85 -4.87 2.32
C ASP A 45 12.18 -4.71 0.82
N GLY A 46 12.24 -3.45 0.34
CA GLY A 46 12.54 -3.10 -1.04
C GLY A 46 11.36 -3.28 -1.99
N TYR A 47 10.12 -3.43 -1.47
CA TYR A 47 8.93 -3.37 -2.31
C TYR A 47 8.54 -1.92 -2.55
N THR A 48 8.12 -1.64 -3.78
CA THR A 48 7.54 -0.36 -4.18
C THR A 48 6.07 -0.57 -4.54
N ILE A 49 5.19 0.27 -3.98
CA ILE A 49 3.80 0.44 -4.40
C ILE A 49 3.70 1.75 -5.19
N ASN A 50 2.99 1.73 -6.32
CA ASN A 50 2.79 2.91 -7.16
C ASN A 50 1.34 2.94 -7.64
N PHE A 51 0.65 4.01 -7.28
CA PHE A 51 -0.66 4.38 -7.79
C PHE A 51 -0.46 5.42 -8.88
N SER A 52 -0.74 5.04 -10.11
CA SER A 52 -0.54 5.88 -11.28
C SER A 52 -1.89 6.24 -11.91
N CYS A 53 -2.08 7.48 -12.32
CA CYS A 53 -3.25 7.88 -13.09
C CYS A 53 -2.92 8.96 -14.12
N ASP A 54 -3.67 8.95 -15.21
CA ASP A 54 -3.62 9.97 -16.24
C ASP A 54 -4.43 11.20 -15.80
N ALA A 55 -3.71 12.22 -15.31
CA ALA A 55 -4.30 13.50 -14.89
C ALA A 55 -4.56 14.45 -16.07
N GLY A 56 -4.05 14.15 -17.25
CA GLY A 56 -4.19 14.95 -18.47
C GLY A 56 -5.26 14.47 -19.43
N ALA A 57 -5.88 13.30 -19.17
CA ALA A 57 -6.97 12.81 -20.02
C ALA A 57 -8.17 13.75 -19.92
N ARG A 58 -8.73 14.08 -21.06
CA ARG A 58 -9.93 14.92 -21.12
C ARG A 58 -11.09 14.19 -20.47
N GLU A 59 -11.82 14.90 -19.60
CA GLU A 59 -13.08 14.46 -19.03
C GLU A 59 -13.97 13.83 -20.12
N GLY A 60 -14.43 12.59 -19.90
CA GLY A 60 -15.29 11.87 -20.85
C GLY A 60 -14.59 11.08 -21.96
N SER A 61 -13.25 11.00 -21.99
CA SER A 61 -12.57 10.08 -22.92
C SER A 61 -12.52 8.67 -22.31
N GLU A 62 -12.71 7.62 -23.13
CA GLU A 62 -12.53 6.23 -22.71
C GLU A 62 -11.11 5.98 -22.16
N ASP A 63 -10.12 6.74 -22.63
CA ASP A 63 -8.73 6.69 -22.19
C ASP A 63 -8.55 7.18 -20.72
N HIS A 64 -9.41 8.08 -20.24
CA HIS A 64 -9.39 8.57 -18.88
C HIS A 64 -9.65 7.45 -17.85
N ILE A 65 -10.51 6.52 -18.19
CA ILE A 65 -10.86 5.37 -17.33
C ILE A 65 -9.75 4.32 -17.31
N ALA A 66 -9.09 4.10 -18.45
CA ALA A 66 -7.98 3.17 -18.59
C ALA A 66 -6.68 3.67 -17.91
N GLY A 67 -6.65 4.95 -17.52
CA GLY A 67 -5.46 5.61 -17.00
C GLY A 67 -5.13 5.36 -15.54
N ARG A 68 -5.96 4.65 -14.75
CA ARG A 68 -5.66 4.38 -13.33
C ARG A 68 -5.09 2.98 -13.17
N ASN A 69 -3.90 2.88 -12.55
CA ASN A 69 -3.22 1.61 -12.37
C ASN A 69 -2.55 1.55 -11.00
N LEU A 70 -2.52 0.35 -10.43
CA LEU A 70 -1.75 0.01 -9.25
C LEU A 70 -0.65 -0.96 -9.65
N TYR A 71 0.57 -0.64 -9.23
CA TYR A 71 1.75 -1.48 -9.41
C TYR A 71 2.34 -1.83 -8.04
N VAL A 72 2.79 -3.07 -7.91
CA VAL A 72 3.59 -3.51 -6.76
C VAL A 72 4.78 -4.28 -7.30
N SER A 73 5.98 -3.79 -7.04
CA SER A 73 7.20 -4.36 -7.61
C SER A 73 8.33 -4.42 -6.60
N GLY A 74 9.37 -5.19 -6.93
CA GLY A 74 10.60 -5.28 -6.12
C GLY A 74 10.56 -6.36 -5.05
N GLY A 75 11.25 -6.10 -3.94
CA GLY A 75 11.47 -7.08 -2.89
C GLY A 75 12.43 -8.19 -3.29
N LYS A 76 12.68 -9.14 -2.37
CA LYS A 76 13.64 -10.24 -2.59
C LYS A 76 13.22 -11.20 -3.71
N GLU A 77 11.92 -11.30 -3.98
CA GLU A 77 11.37 -12.20 -4.97
C GLU A 77 11.16 -11.53 -6.34
N ASN A 78 11.64 -10.29 -6.50
CA ASN A 78 11.44 -9.47 -7.71
C ASN A 78 9.98 -9.45 -8.15
N ALA A 79 9.08 -9.13 -7.21
CA ALA A 79 7.66 -9.00 -7.48
C ALA A 79 7.41 -8.02 -8.64
N ASP A 80 6.42 -8.34 -9.48
CA ASP A 80 5.96 -7.50 -10.58
C ASP A 80 4.47 -7.75 -10.79
N PHE A 81 3.63 -7.03 -10.05
CA PHE A 81 2.17 -7.09 -10.13
C PHE A 81 1.61 -5.78 -10.64
N SER A 82 0.61 -5.87 -11.52
CA SER A 82 0.00 -4.71 -12.17
C SER A 82 -1.48 -4.93 -12.42
N THR A 83 -2.29 -3.92 -12.11
CA THR A 83 -3.72 -3.91 -12.45
C THR A 83 -3.99 -3.48 -13.89
N ARG A 84 -2.94 -3.20 -14.68
CA ARG A 84 -3.05 -2.80 -16.09
C ARG A 84 -3.11 -4.00 -16.99
N ASP A 85 -4.17 -4.09 -17.81
CA ASP A 85 -4.24 -5.01 -18.94
C ASP A 85 -3.35 -4.52 -20.09
N THR A 86 -2.59 -5.43 -20.67
CA THR A 86 -1.83 -5.21 -21.91
C THR A 86 -2.03 -6.37 -22.87
N ILE A 87 -1.62 -6.23 -24.11
CA ILE A 87 -1.69 -7.31 -25.11
C ILE A 87 -0.94 -8.57 -24.65
N SER A 88 0.14 -8.38 -23.88
CA SER A 88 1.04 -9.47 -23.44
C SER A 88 0.77 -9.95 -22.01
N ARG A 89 -0.06 -9.24 -21.23
CA ARG A 89 -0.28 -9.54 -19.81
C ARG A 89 -1.71 -9.19 -19.40
N LYS A 90 -2.37 -10.13 -18.72
CA LYS A 90 -3.63 -9.85 -18.01
C LYS A 90 -3.35 -9.06 -16.74
N ALA A 91 -4.29 -8.18 -16.38
CA ALA A 91 -4.25 -7.47 -15.12
C ALA A 91 -4.31 -8.42 -13.92
N ASP A 92 -3.52 -8.12 -12.91
CA ASP A 92 -3.64 -8.74 -11.60
C ASP A 92 -4.79 -8.07 -10.81
N VAL A 93 -5.32 -8.78 -9.82
CA VAL A 93 -6.13 -8.19 -8.76
C VAL A 93 -5.26 -8.08 -7.53
N ILE A 94 -4.98 -6.84 -7.13
CA ILE A 94 -4.17 -6.53 -5.96
C ILE A 94 -5.13 -6.17 -4.82
N THR A 95 -5.11 -6.95 -3.74
CA THR A 95 -5.94 -6.70 -2.57
C THR A 95 -5.15 -5.87 -1.57
N LEU A 96 -5.69 -4.70 -1.21
CA LEU A 96 -5.17 -3.82 -0.18
C LEU A 96 -6.04 -3.94 1.07
N ILE A 97 -5.42 -4.20 2.23
CA ILE A 97 -6.12 -4.31 3.51
C ILE A 97 -5.66 -3.17 4.43
N VAL A 98 -6.63 -2.42 4.97
CA VAL A 98 -6.43 -1.33 5.91
C VAL A 98 -7.30 -1.59 7.13
N GLY A 99 -6.73 -2.10 8.21
CA GLY A 99 -7.48 -2.53 9.38
C GLY A 99 -8.51 -3.61 9.02
N PRO A 100 -9.83 -3.39 9.27
CA PRO A 100 -10.87 -4.34 8.92
C PRO A 100 -11.30 -4.30 7.46
N ASP A 101 -10.92 -3.28 6.71
CA ASP A 101 -11.40 -3.03 5.35
C ASP A 101 -10.48 -3.66 4.31
N SER A 102 -11.09 -4.23 3.26
CA SER A 102 -10.40 -4.90 2.16
C SER A 102 -10.86 -4.35 0.83
N PHE A 103 -9.92 -3.97 -0.04
CA PHE A 103 -10.14 -3.33 -1.32
C PHE A 103 -9.48 -4.15 -2.43
N ASN A 104 -10.29 -4.68 -3.36
CA ASN A 104 -9.81 -5.47 -4.49
C ASN A 104 -9.56 -4.56 -5.69
N ILE A 105 -8.33 -4.07 -5.83
CA ILE A 105 -7.96 -3.18 -6.92
C ILE A 105 -7.63 -4.03 -8.16
N GLY A 106 -8.51 -3.99 -9.13
CA GLY A 106 -8.34 -4.61 -10.44
C GLY A 106 -8.21 -3.57 -11.55
N THR A 107 -8.37 -4.00 -12.81
CA THR A 107 -8.43 -3.08 -13.95
C THR A 107 -9.56 -2.06 -13.79
N GLN A 108 -9.29 -0.79 -14.11
CA GLN A 108 -10.23 0.31 -13.89
C GLN A 108 -11.31 0.45 -14.99
N ASN A 109 -11.44 -0.55 -15.86
CA ASN A 109 -12.38 -0.55 -16.99
C ASN A 109 -13.85 -0.70 -16.58
N THR A 110 -14.15 -0.99 -15.32
CA THR A 110 -15.52 -1.20 -14.83
C THR A 110 -15.85 -0.30 -13.65
N ALA A 111 -17.11 0.13 -13.55
CA ALA A 111 -17.59 0.93 -12.43
C ALA A 111 -17.34 0.29 -11.05
N PRO A 112 -17.54 -1.04 -10.82
CA PRO A 112 -17.17 -1.66 -9.55
C PRO A 112 -15.70 -1.46 -9.17
N ASN A 113 -14.77 -1.68 -10.10
CA ASN A 113 -13.33 -1.54 -9.82
C ASN A 113 -12.94 -0.09 -9.55
N ARG A 114 -13.57 0.87 -10.25
CA ARG A 114 -13.36 2.30 -9.94
C ARG A 114 -13.86 2.65 -8.54
N ARG A 115 -14.99 2.11 -8.10
CA ARG A 115 -15.49 2.32 -6.72
C ARG A 115 -14.53 1.78 -5.67
N GLU A 116 -13.91 0.62 -5.89
CA GLU A 116 -12.88 0.05 -5.00
C GLU A 116 -11.68 1.00 -4.87
N TRP A 117 -11.19 1.57 -5.97
CA TRP A 117 -10.12 2.55 -5.98
C TRP A 117 -10.45 3.77 -5.11
N TYR A 118 -11.61 4.38 -5.31
CA TYR A 118 -12.00 5.56 -4.52
C TYR A 118 -12.29 5.22 -3.06
N SER A 119 -12.89 4.06 -2.80
CA SER A 119 -13.16 3.59 -1.44
C SER A 119 -11.86 3.40 -0.66
N PHE A 120 -10.83 2.84 -1.29
CA PHE A 120 -9.50 2.73 -0.71
C PHE A 120 -8.93 4.11 -0.33
N TRP A 121 -8.92 5.05 -1.28
CA TRP A 121 -8.37 6.39 -1.01
C TRP A 121 -9.15 7.14 0.06
N LYS A 122 -10.46 6.97 0.10
CA LYS A 122 -11.32 7.51 1.16
C LYS A 122 -10.97 6.89 2.51
N ALA A 123 -10.79 5.58 2.58
CA ALA A 123 -10.45 4.87 3.81
C ALA A 123 -9.09 5.35 4.35
N VAL A 124 -8.03 5.36 3.53
CA VAL A 124 -6.69 5.77 3.98
C VAL A 124 -6.62 7.25 4.38
N SER A 125 -7.50 8.10 3.84
CA SER A 125 -7.55 9.53 4.20
C SER A 125 -8.11 9.80 5.60
N SER A 126 -8.84 8.85 6.17
CA SER A 126 -9.59 9.02 7.43
C SER A 126 -9.31 7.96 8.48
N THR A 127 -8.47 6.97 8.18
CA THR A 127 -8.16 5.88 9.11
C THR A 127 -7.15 6.29 10.18
N ASN A 128 -7.22 5.59 11.33
CA ASN A 128 -6.18 5.60 12.36
C ASN A 128 -5.25 4.37 12.26
N GLU A 129 -5.47 3.52 11.26
CA GLU A 129 -4.60 2.38 11.01
C GLU A 129 -3.21 2.84 10.58
N LYS A 130 -2.21 2.01 10.82
CA LYS A 130 -0.82 2.38 10.57
C LYS A 130 -0.25 1.79 9.30
N ASN A 131 -0.88 0.75 8.77
CA ASN A 131 -0.34 -0.01 7.66
C ASN A 131 -1.39 -0.34 6.61
N ILE A 132 -0.89 -0.52 5.38
CA ILE A 132 -1.58 -1.20 4.28
C ILE A 132 -0.91 -2.55 4.11
N ASP A 133 -1.65 -3.64 4.22
CA ASP A 133 -1.18 -4.97 3.83
C ASP A 133 -1.56 -5.24 2.36
N VAL A 134 -0.62 -5.78 1.60
CA VAL A 134 -0.77 -6.07 0.17
C VAL A 134 -0.86 -7.56 -0.04
N TYR A 135 -1.90 -8.01 -0.75
CA TYR A 135 -2.13 -9.42 -1.08
C TYR A 135 -2.30 -9.63 -2.58
N ILE A 136 -1.85 -10.78 -3.04
CA ILE A 136 -2.18 -11.36 -4.35
C ILE A 136 -2.86 -12.71 -4.10
N GLY A 137 -4.13 -12.80 -4.46
CA GLY A 137 -4.95 -13.93 -4.04
C GLY A 137 -5.00 -14.05 -2.52
N SER A 138 -4.60 -15.20 -1.97
CA SER A 138 -4.53 -15.44 -0.52
C SER A 138 -3.16 -15.14 0.11
N SER A 139 -2.16 -14.77 -0.70
CA SER A 139 -0.78 -14.59 -0.23
C SER A 139 -0.52 -13.13 0.12
N ARG A 140 -0.13 -12.88 1.37
CA ARG A 140 0.40 -11.56 1.77
C ARG A 140 1.79 -11.38 1.17
N ILE A 141 1.95 -10.32 0.39
CA ILE A 141 3.20 -10.01 -0.30
C ILE A 141 4.07 -9.10 0.57
N THR A 142 3.50 -8.02 1.08
CA THR A 142 4.25 -7.01 1.85
C THR A 142 3.29 -6.10 2.63
N SER A 143 3.86 -5.10 3.33
CA SER A 143 3.12 -4.05 4.02
C SER A 143 3.82 -2.70 3.86
N PHE A 144 3.04 -1.63 3.82
CA PHE A 144 3.54 -0.25 3.79
C PHE A 144 2.96 0.52 4.97
N THR A 145 3.73 1.43 5.58
CA THR A 145 3.18 2.32 6.60
C THR A 145 2.31 3.41 5.96
N LEU A 146 1.27 3.84 6.67
CA LEU A 146 0.40 4.95 6.26
C LEU A 146 0.93 6.32 6.69
N ASP A 147 2.10 6.36 7.34
CA ASP A 147 2.68 7.61 7.80
C ASP A 147 2.92 8.57 6.62
N GLY A 148 2.32 9.77 6.72
CA GLY A 148 2.41 10.80 5.68
C GLY A 148 1.39 10.70 4.55
N ILE A 149 0.66 9.60 4.40
CA ILE A 149 -0.28 9.41 3.28
C ILE A 149 -1.43 10.43 3.27
N SER A 150 -1.85 10.91 4.45
CA SER A 150 -2.91 11.93 4.56
C SER A 150 -2.49 13.28 3.94
N SER A 151 -1.22 13.64 4.06
CA SER A 151 -0.66 14.83 3.41
C SER A 151 -0.65 14.67 1.89
N ILE A 152 -0.23 13.50 1.40
CA ILE A 152 -0.23 13.12 0.00
C ILE A 152 -1.65 13.15 -0.58
N TYR A 153 -2.62 12.56 0.12
CA TYR A 153 -4.02 12.60 -0.29
C TYR A 153 -4.53 14.04 -0.40
N THR A 154 -4.20 14.89 0.57
CA THR A 154 -4.60 16.31 0.57
C THR A 154 -4.03 17.06 -0.63
N GLU A 155 -2.81 16.76 -1.03
CA GLU A 155 -2.17 17.33 -2.22
C GLU A 155 -2.83 16.85 -3.51
N ALA A 156 -3.06 15.54 -3.62
CA ALA A 156 -3.48 14.88 -4.86
C ALA A 156 -5.01 14.80 -5.06
N LYS A 157 -5.82 15.03 -4.02
CA LYS A 157 -7.28 14.84 -4.08
C LYS A 157 -8.01 15.68 -5.13
N ASN A 158 -7.40 16.79 -5.58
CA ASN A 158 -8.02 17.69 -6.56
C ASN A 158 -7.66 17.32 -8.01
N ASP A 159 -6.81 16.33 -8.21
CA ASP A 159 -6.22 15.98 -9.51
C ASP A 159 -7.06 14.97 -10.33
N GLY A 160 -8.32 14.70 -9.95
CA GLY A 160 -9.16 13.70 -10.60
C GLY A 160 -8.75 12.23 -10.34
N CYS A 161 -7.51 11.99 -9.90
CA CYS A 161 -6.99 10.66 -9.62
C CYS A 161 -7.61 9.99 -8.40
N LEU A 162 -7.88 10.78 -7.35
CA LEU A 162 -8.34 10.31 -6.04
C LEU A 162 -9.78 10.72 -5.74
N LYS A 163 -10.36 11.58 -6.56
CA LYS A 163 -11.72 12.07 -6.42
C LYS A 163 -12.66 11.27 -7.32
N GLN A 164 -13.75 10.80 -6.76
CA GLN A 164 -14.86 10.25 -7.53
C GLN A 164 -15.57 11.41 -8.21
N ASP A 165 -15.83 11.31 -9.50
CA ASP A 165 -16.67 12.27 -10.20
C ASP A 165 -18.10 12.15 -9.70
N ASP A 166 -18.72 13.26 -9.31
CA ASP A 166 -20.07 13.32 -8.71
C ASP A 166 -21.19 12.88 -9.69
N GLY A 167 -20.84 12.35 -10.86
CA GLY A 167 -21.72 11.88 -11.91
C GLY A 167 -21.78 10.36 -12.10
N GLU A 168 -21.09 9.57 -11.28
CA GLU A 168 -21.12 8.09 -11.32
C GLU A 168 -21.90 7.45 -10.17
#